data_67c71f96890efd0e0d0e25c1e2cd562c
#
_entry.id   67c71f96890efd0e0d0e25c1e2cd562c
#
_cell.length_a   1.000
_cell.length_b   1.000
_cell.length_c   1.000
_cell.angle_alpha   90.00
_cell.angle_beta   90.00
_cell.angle_gamma   90.00
#
_symmetry.space_group_name_H-M   'P 1'
#
loop_
_entity.id
_entity.type
_entity.pdbx_description
1 polymer ?
#
loop_
_entity_poly.entity_id
_entity_poly.type
_entity_poly.pdbx_seq_one_letter_code
_entity_poly.pdbx_strand_id
1 'polypeptide(L)'
;HPAAEGGVTAASLVADLCADGSRLPVYWCGMYAPCMALFFPVFIEGDLPEVLSVGGGGYSDDSPWWMFYALGQEGFAGGPDRMKEIHEGWWDLQKGMFGSAYAMAGQARGMIDAGDRDAASKMLTDYMAENTANILRVGREILSGAAARTS
;
A
#
# COMPACT_ATOMS: atom_id res chain seq x y z
N HIS A 1 -4.14 2.12 16.97
CA HIS A 1 -4.06 2.11 18.44
C HIS A 1 -4.52 0.74 18.95
N PRO A 2 -3.77 0.06 19.81
CA PRO A 2 -4.31 -1.09 20.51
C PRO A 2 -5.44 -0.57 21.42
N ALA A 3 -6.65 -1.06 21.20
CA ALA A 3 -7.71 -0.88 22.18
C ALA A 3 -7.34 -1.69 23.42
N ALA A 4 -7.56 -1.15 24.62
CA ALA A 4 -7.16 -1.78 25.88
C ALA A 4 -7.82 -3.17 26.11
N GLU A 5 -8.86 -3.51 25.37
CA GLU A 5 -9.59 -4.79 25.44
C GLU A 5 -10.11 -5.28 24.07
N GLY A 6 -9.58 -4.78 22.96
CA GLY A 6 -9.97 -5.16 21.60
C GLY A 6 -8.74 -5.29 20.69
N GLY A 7 -8.87 -6.00 19.60
CA GLY A 7 -7.81 -6.18 18.62
C GLY A 7 -7.24 -4.86 18.06
N VAL A 8 -6.12 -4.95 17.37
CA VAL A 8 -5.58 -3.85 16.57
C VAL A 8 -6.38 -3.67 15.29
N THR A 9 -6.36 -2.45 14.73
CA THR A 9 -6.88 -2.21 13.38
C THR A 9 -6.15 -3.10 12.38
N ALA A 10 -6.87 -3.95 11.67
CA ALA A 10 -6.28 -4.91 10.75
C ALA A 10 -6.01 -4.32 9.36
N ALA A 11 -6.80 -3.33 8.94
CA ALA A 11 -6.67 -2.63 7.67
C ALA A 11 -7.38 -1.28 7.72
N SER A 12 -6.99 -0.38 6.82
CA SER A 12 -7.63 0.92 6.63
C SER A 12 -7.84 1.18 5.14
N LEU A 13 -8.94 1.83 4.81
CA LEU A 13 -9.27 2.22 3.44
C LEU A 13 -9.72 3.67 3.42
N VAL A 14 -9.18 4.44 2.48
CA VAL A 14 -9.65 5.78 2.13
C VAL A 14 -10.03 5.78 0.65
N ALA A 15 -11.31 6.07 0.34
CA ALA A 15 -11.79 6.22 -1.02
C ALA A 15 -11.72 7.70 -1.44
N ASP A 16 -10.90 7.99 -2.44
CA ASP A 16 -10.83 9.30 -3.06
C ASP A 16 -11.66 9.30 -4.34
N LEU A 17 -12.88 9.80 -4.21
CA LEU A 17 -13.87 9.83 -5.28
C LEU A 17 -13.75 11.11 -6.10
N CYS A 18 -13.86 10.99 -7.44
CA CYS A 18 -13.81 12.11 -8.36
C CYS A 18 -15.23 12.51 -8.76
N ALA A 19 -15.75 13.60 -8.23
CA ALA A 19 -17.14 14.02 -8.40
C ALA A 19 -17.49 14.41 -9.84
N ASP A 20 -16.53 14.96 -10.62
CA ASP A 20 -16.71 15.36 -12.00
C ASP A 20 -16.46 14.22 -13.01
N GLY A 21 -16.04 13.05 -12.53
CA GLY A 21 -15.77 11.88 -13.36
C GLY A 21 -14.54 12.01 -14.27
N SER A 22 -13.70 13.03 -14.09
CA SER A 22 -12.51 13.27 -14.92
C SER A 22 -11.40 12.21 -14.75
N ARG A 23 -11.47 11.44 -13.67
CA ARG A 23 -10.59 10.30 -13.38
C ARG A 23 -11.35 9.18 -12.69
N LEU A 24 -10.75 8.00 -12.64
CA LEU A 24 -11.27 6.91 -11.82
C LEU A 24 -11.08 7.21 -10.32
N PRO A 25 -11.92 6.63 -9.45
CA PRO A 25 -11.68 6.61 -8.01
C PRO A 25 -10.34 5.97 -7.67
N VAL A 26 -9.67 6.47 -6.63
CA VAL A 26 -8.46 5.87 -6.08
C VAL A 26 -8.78 5.37 -4.67
N TYR A 27 -8.54 4.09 -4.42
CA TYR A 27 -8.71 3.48 -3.11
C TYR A 27 -7.35 3.31 -2.45
N TRP A 28 -7.09 4.11 -1.41
CA TRP A 28 -5.86 4.06 -0.63
C TRP A 28 -5.98 3.02 0.46
N CYS A 29 -5.29 1.92 0.29
CA CYS A 29 -5.33 0.79 1.23
C CYS A 29 -4.09 0.79 2.12
N GLY A 30 -4.29 0.60 3.42
CA GLY A 30 -3.23 0.38 4.41
C GLY A 30 -3.47 -0.91 5.17
N MET A 31 -2.45 -1.74 5.28
CA MET A 31 -2.49 -2.98 6.05
C MET A 31 -2.03 -2.74 7.47
N TYR A 32 -2.63 -3.44 8.44
CA TYR A 32 -2.36 -3.34 9.86
C TYR A 32 -2.68 -1.94 10.43
N ALA A 33 -2.01 -1.52 11.50
CA ALA A 33 -2.26 -0.26 12.20
C ALA A 33 -1.98 0.96 11.30
N PRO A 34 -2.95 1.86 11.07
CA PRO A 34 -2.81 2.95 10.09
C PRO A 34 -1.70 3.94 10.42
N CYS A 35 -1.33 4.06 11.70
CA CYS A 35 -0.22 4.89 12.14
C CYS A 35 1.17 4.31 11.83
N MET A 36 1.24 3.06 11.36
CA MET A 36 2.48 2.38 10.95
C MET A 36 2.41 1.89 9.51
N ALA A 37 1.23 1.96 8.89
CA ALA A 37 1.02 1.50 7.54
C ALA A 37 1.52 2.51 6.50
N LEU A 38 1.97 1.99 5.38
CA LEU A 38 2.03 2.72 4.13
C LEU A 38 0.67 2.58 3.44
N PHE A 39 0.15 3.68 2.89
CA PHE A 39 -1.05 3.66 2.06
C PHE A 39 -0.67 3.54 0.58
N PHE A 40 -1.22 2.55 -0.10
CA PHE A 40 -0.97 2.27 -1.51
C PHE A 40 -2.26 2.32 -2.32
N PRO A 41 -2.18 2.73 -3.61
CA PRO A 41 -3.35 2.90 -4.44
C PRO A 41 -3.85 1.56 -5.00
N VAL A 42 -5.16 1.37 -4.94
CA VAL A 42 -5.89 0.24 -5.54
C VAL A 42 -6.96 0.79 -6.47
N PHE A 43 -7.15 0.12 -7.61
CA PHE A 43 -8.15 0.42 -8.62
C PHE A 43 -9.06 -0.79 -8.85
N ILE A 44 -10.37 -0.57 -8.85
CA ILE A 44 -11.36 -1.65 -9.04
C ILE A 44 -11.35 -2.17 -10.48
N GLU A 45 -10.94 -1.34 -11.43
CA GLU A 45 -10.92 -1.66 -12.85
C GLU A 45 -9.74 -2.55 -13.28
N GLY A 46 -8.77 -2.78 -12.38
CA GLY A 46 -7.65 -3.69 -12.59
C GLY A 46 -7.74 -4.91 -11.67
N ASP A 47 -6.91 -5.92 -11.94
CA ASP A 47 -6.78 -7.10 -11.10
C ASP A 47 -5.78 -6.85 -9.97
N LEU A 48 -6.13 -7.23 -8.76
CA LEU A 48 -5.23 -7.17 -7.61
C LEU A 48 -4.10 -8.21 -7.76
N PRO A 49 -2.85 -7.86 -7.43
CA PRO A 49 -1.76 -8.83 -7.35
C PRO A 49 -2.11 -9.97 -6.39
N GLU A 50 -1.94 -11.22 -6.85
CA GLU A 50 -2.29 -12.42 -6.07
C GLU A 50 -1.64 -12.45 -4.69
N VAL A 51 -0.42 -11.93 -4.56
CA VAL A 51 0.31 -11.86 -3.29
C VAL A 51 -0.44 -11.07 -2.21
N LEU A 52 -1.31 -10.12 -2.58
CA LEU A 52 -2.12 -9.37 -1.63
C LEU A 52 -3.25 -10.22 -1.01
N SER A 53 -3.60 -11.35 -1.61
CA SER A 53 -4.58 -12.31 -1.08
C SER A 53 -3.96 -13.39 -0.21
N VAL A 54 -2.61 -13.45 -0.13
CA VAL A 54 -1.91 -14.42 0.70
C VAL A 54 -2.05 -14.04 2.17
N GLY A 55 -2.64 -14.92 2.95
CA GLY A 55 -2.80 -14.71 4.39
C GLY A 55 -3.68 -15.76 5.02
N GLY A 56 -3.68 -15.74 6.35
CA GLY A 56 -4.46 -16.66 7.19
C GLY A 56 -4.33 -16.28 8.65
N GLY A 57 -4.95 -17.05 9.54
CA GLY A 57 -4.93 -16.81 10.99
C GLY A 57 -3.57 -17.06 11.68
N GLY A 58 -2.59 -17.60 10.95
CA GLY A 58 -1.24 -17.84 11.44
C GLY A 58 -0.20 -17.05 10.68
N TYR A 59 0.94 -16.80 11.32
CA TYR A 59 2.08 -16.10 10.73
C TYR A 59 2.56 -16.78 9.43
N SER A 60 2.87 -15.95 8.43
CA SER A 60 3.44 -16.39 7.16
C SER A 60 4.38 -15.32 6.61
N ASP A 61 5.61 -15.70 6.25
CA ASP A 61 6.59 -14.83 5.60
C ASP A 61 6.16 -14.37 4.19
N ASP A 62 5.26 -15.11 3.57
CA ASP A 62 4.74 -14.81 2.23
C ASP A 62 3.61 -13.77 2.26
N SER A 63 3.02 -13.51 3.42
CA SER A 63 1.89 -12.59 3.55
C SER A 63 2.35 -11.15 3.73
N PRO A 64 1.94 -10.22 2.84
CA PRO A 64 2.17 -8.79 3.03
C PRO A 64 1.62 -8.26 4.34
N TRP A 65 0.47 -8.75 4.76
CA TRP A 65 -0.15 -8.32 6.02
C TRP A 65 0.73 -8.63 7.23
N TRP A 66 1.36 -9.81 7.28
CA TRP A 66 2.26 -10.19 8.37
C TRP A 66 3.57 -9.39 8.35
N MET A 67 4.04 -8.96 7.18
CA MET A 67 5.15 -8.01 7.07
C MET A 67 4.80 -6.66 7.70
N PHE A 68 3.63 -6.10 7.39
CA PHE A 68 3.16 -4.85 8.03
C PHE A 68 2.92 -5.02 9.53
N TYR A 69 2.42 -6.17 9.95
CA TYR A 69 2.30 -6.50 11.37
C TYR A 69 3.67 -6.48 12.07
N ALA A 70 4.67 -7.13 11.51
CA ALA A 70 6.02 -7.14 12.06
C ALA A 70 6.62 -5.74 12.18
N LEU A 71 6.52 -4.92 11.12
CA LEU A 71 6.94 -3.51 11.14
C LEU A 71 6.23 -2.72 12.23
N GLY A 72 4.94 -2.90 12.37
CA GLY A 72 4.18 -2.24 13.41
C GLY A 72 4.60 -2.67 14.83
N GLN A 73 4.82 -3.98 15.04
CA GLN A 73 5.31 -4.48 16.34
C GLN A 73 6.70 -3.93 16.67
N GLU A 74 7.62 -3.88 15.70
CA GLU A 74 8.94 -3.25 15.88
C GLU A 74 8.82 -1.76 16.21
N GLY A 75 7.97 -1.02 15.49
CA GLY A 75 7.74 0.39 15.75
C GLY A 75 7.22 0.64 17.16
N PHE A 76 6.21 -0.13 17.59
CA PHE A 76 5.63 0.03 18.93
C PHE A 76 6.60 -0.39 20.05
N ALA A 77 7.38 -1.43 19.84
CA ALA A 77 8.38 -1.89 20.81
C ALA A 77 9.59 -0.95 20.89
N GLY A 78 10.05 -0.42 19.76
CA GLY A 78 11.20 0.48 19.67
C GLY A 78 10.89 1.95 19.98
N GLY A 79 9.60 2.30 20.16
CA GLY A 79 9.18 3.64 20.54
C GLY A 79 9.28 4.66 19.40
N PRO A 80 9.22 5.99 19.74
CA PRO A 80 9.11 7.05 18.75
C PRO A 80 10.23 7.09 17.71
N ASP A 81 11.45 6.79 18.09
CA ASP A 81 12.60 6.81 17.17
C ASP A 81 12.48 5.70 16.11
N ARG A 82 12.13 4.47 16.52
CA ARG A 82 11.92 3.37 15.57
C ARG A 82 10.70 3.60 14.69
N MET A 83 9.62 4.14 15.23
CA MET A 83 8.46 4.54 14.44
C MET A 83 8.83 5.55 13.36
N LYS A 84 9.64 6.55 13.72
CA LYS A 84 10.14 7.55 12.78
C LYS A 84 10.99 6.93 11.66
N GLU A 85 11.94 6.06 12.00
CA GLU A 85 12.76 5.34 11.01
C GLU A 85 11.90 4.54 10.02
N ILE A 86 10.89 3.83 10.49
CA ILE A 86 9.98 3.07 9.63
C ILE A 86 9.21 4.02 8.70
N HIS A 87 8.69 5.14 9.20
CA HIS A 87 8.00 6.13 8.39
C HIS A 87 8.92 6.77 7.33
N GLU A 88 10.14 7.11 7.70
CA GLU A 88 11.13 7.66 6.77
C GLU A 88 11.49 6.65 5.67
N GLY A 89 11.60 5.36 6.03
CA GLY A 89 11.82 4.28 5.06
C GLY A 89 10.70 4.12 4.04
N TRP A 90 9.45 4.45 4.41
CA TRP A 90 8.30 4.43 3.50
C TRP A 90 8.12 5.71 2.68
N TRP A 91 8.66 6.84 3.15
CA TRP A 91 8.26 8.17 2.71
C TRP A 91 8.37 8.40 1.20
N ASP A 92 9.51 8.08 0.62
CA ASP A 92 9.73 8.32 -0.82
C ASP A 92 8.84 7.43 -1.68
N LEU A 93 8.64 6.17 -1.27
CA LEU A 93 7.77 5.25 -1.98
C LEU A 93 6.31 5.73 -1.92
N GLN A 94 5.80 6.10 -0.76
CA GLN A 94 4.43 6.59 -0.59
C GLN A 94 4.21 7.90 -1.35
N LYS A 95 5.16 8.83 -1.30
CA LYS A 95 5.13 10.09 -2.04
C LYS A 95 5.10 9.85 -3.56
N GLY A 96 5.89 8.89 -4.06
CA GLY A 96 5.88 8.49 -5.46
C GLY A 96 4.50 7.97 -5.90
N MET A 97 3.89 7.11 -5.10
CA MET A 97 2.53 6.60 -5.35
C MET A 97 1.47 7.70 -5.32
N PHE A 98 1.53 8.64 -4.36
CA PHE A 98 0.62 9.80 -4.34
C PHE A 98 0.78 10.67 -5.59
N GLY A 99 2.00 10.84 -6.10
CA GLY A 99 2.24 11.62 -7.32
C GLY A 99 1.73 10.95 -8.59
N SER A 100 1.80 9.62 -8.69
CA SER A 100 1.49 8.86 -9.91
C SER A 100 0.04 8.36 -10.00
N ALA A 101 -0.60 8.06 -8.87
CA ALA A 101 -1.92 7.40 -8.85
C ALA A 101 -3.00 8.21 -9.58
N TYR A 102 -3.01 9.53 -9.43
CA TYR A 102 -4.02 10.38 -10.10
C TYR A 102 -3.80 10.47 -11.60
N ALA A 103 -2.55 10.48 -12.06
CA ALA A 103 -2.23 10.43 -13.48
C ALA A 103 -2.68 9.10 -14.10
N MET A 104 -2.42 7.98 -13.42
CA MET A 104 -2.89 6.65 -13.83
C MET A 104 -4.42 6.57 -13.86
N ALA A 105 -5.10 7.11 -12.85
CA ALA A 105 -6.56 7.16 -12.79
C ALA A 105 -7.17 7.97 -13.96
N GLY A 106 -6.56 9.09 -14.32
CA GLY A 106 -6.99 9.93 -15.45
C GLY A 106 -6.74 9.26 -16.80
N GLN A 107 -5.57 8.65 -16.97
CA GLN A 107 -5.23 7.92 -18.20
C GLN A 107 -6.16 6.74 -18.43
N ALA A 108 -6.40 5.92 -17.39
CA ALA A 108 -7.32 4.79 -17.47
C ALA A 108 -8.75 5.24 -17.79
N ARG A 109 -9.21 6.35 -17.21
CA ARG A 109 -10.51 6.93 -17.52
C ARG A 109 -10.60 7.28 -19.01
N GLY A 110 -9.59 7.97 -19.57
CA GLY A 110 -9.56 8.31 -21.00
C GLY A 110 -9.58 7.08 -21.90
N MET A 111 -8.88 6.01 -21.55
CA MET A 111 -8.89 4.75 -22.30
C MET A 111 -10.28 4.10 -22.27
N ILE A 112 -10.94 4.07 -21.11
CA ILE A 112 -12.30 3.53 -20.95
C ILE A 112 -13.31 4.33 -21.79
N ASP A 113 -13.21 5.65 -21.80
CA ASP A 113 -14.08 6.54 -22.57
C ASP A 113 -13.87 6.37 -24.08
N ALA A 114 -12.65 6.01 -24.51
CA ALA A 114 -12.32 5.64 -25.88
C ALA A 114 -12.77 4.22 -26.26
N GLY A 115 -13.33 3.43 -25.32
CA GLY A 115 -13.78 2.07 -25.55
C GLY A 115 -12.72 1.00 -25.32
N ASP A 116 -11.51 1.37 -24.88
CA ASP A 116 -10.38 0.45 -24.67
C ASP A 116 -10.26 0.03 -23.18
N ARG A 117 -11.30 -0.61 -22.68
CA ARG A 117 -11.39 -1.03 -21.27
C ARG A 117 -10.35 -2.07 -20.89
N ASP A 118 -10.04 -3.00 -21.80
CA ASP A 118 -9.09 -4.09 -21.52
C ASP A 118 -7.66 -3.54 -21.34
N ALA A 119 -7.26 -2.57 -22.19
CA ALA A 119 -5.96 -1.92 -22.04
C ALA A 119 -5.89 -1.08 -20.76
N ALA A 120 -6.96 -0.39 -20.37
CA ALA A 120 -7.05 0.32 -19.10
C ALA A 120 -6.89 -0.63 -17.90
N SER A 121 -7.63 -1.75 -17.91
CA SER A 121 -7.54 -2.78 -16.87
C SER A 121 -6.12 -3.34 -16.74
N LYS A 122 -5.51 -3.71 -17.89
CA LYS A 122 -4.13 -4.21 -17.89
C LYS A 122 -3.15 -3.19 -17.33
N MET A 123 -3.24 -1.93 -17.75
CA MET A 123 -2.35 -0.86 -17.26
C MET A 123 -2.46 -0.68 -15.75
N LEU A 124 -3.67 -0.69 -15.21
CA LEU A 124 -3.89 -0.56 -13.76
C LEU A 124 -3.41 -1.80 -12.99
N THR A 125 -3.60 -3.00 -13.56
CA THR A 125 -3.07 -4.25 -13.01
C THR A 125 -1.54 -4.22 -12.91
N ASP A 126 -0.86 -3.84 -14.01
CA ASP A 126 0.60 -3.73 -14.05
C ASP A 126 1.11 -2.69 -13.03
N TYR A 127 0.45 -1.53 -12.95
CA TYR A 127 0.77 -0.48 -11.97
C TYR A 127 0.62 -0.94 -10.52
N MET A 128 -0.46 -1.64 -10.18
CA MET A 128 -0.66 -2.18 -8.83
C MET A 128 0.35 -3.28 -8.51
N ALA A 129 0.72 -4.12 -9.50
CA ALA A 129 1.72 -5.17 -9.34
C ALA A 129 3.12 -4.58 -9.06
N GLU A 130 3.53 -3.56 -9.80
CA GLU A 130 4.80 -2.86 -9.60
C GLU A 130 4.88 -2.20 -8.22
N ASN A 131 3.84 -1.46 -7.83
CA ASN A 131 3.79 -0.84 -6.49
C ASN A 131 3.84 -1.89 -5.38
N THR A 132 3.11 -3.00 -5.52
CA THR A 132 3.12 -4.09 -4.53
C THR A 132 4.52 -4.70 -4.40
N ALA A 133 5.19 -4.97 -5.51
CA ALA A 133 6.57 -5.50 -5.51
C ALA A 133 7.53 -4.54 -4.79
N ASN A 134 7.44 -3.23 -5.06
CA ASN A 134 8.25 -2.21 -4.40
C ASN A 134 7.95 -2.12 -2.90
N ILE A 135 6.68 -2.20 -2.49
CA ILE A 135 6.27 -2.21 -1.08
C ILE A 135 6.90 -3.39 -0.34
N LEU A 136 6.80 -4.59 -0.91
CA LEU A 136 7.36 -5.80 -0.30
C LEU A 136 8.89 -5.73 -0.18
N ARG A 137 9.56 -5.22 -1.20
CA ARG A 137 11.01 -5.02 -1.18
C ARG A 137 11.42 -4.05 -0.08
N VAL A 138 10.85 -2.85 -0.08
CA VAL A 138 11.19 -1.79 0.91
C VAL A 138 10.83 -2.23 2.33
N GLY A 139 9.68 -2.87 2.54
CA GLY A 139 9.29 -3.39 3.85
C GLY A 139 10.28 -4.40 4.42
N ARG A 140 10.78 -5.31 3.58
CA ARG A 140 11.82 -6.29 3.99
C ARG A 140 13.16 -5.61 4.27
N GLU A 141 13.53 -4.58 3.51
CA GLU A 141 14.74 -3.78 3.76
C GLU A 141 14.66 -3.05 5.11
N ILE A 142 13.52 -2.46 5.44
CA ILE A 142 13.29 -1.81 6.75
C ILE A 142 13.39 -2.82 7.90
N LEU A 143 12.74 -4.00 7.77
CA LEU A 143 12.80 -5.07 8.76
C LEU A 143 14.22 -5.62 8.96
N SER A 144 15.00 -5.74 7.89
CA SER A 144 16.38 -6.23 7.97
C SER A 144 17.37 -5.19 8.51
N GLY A 145 16.96 -3.95 8.74
CA GLY A 145 17.82 -2.83 9.10
C GLY A 145 18.76 -2.38 7.98
N ALA A 146 18.52 -2.80 6.73
CA ALA A 146 19.36 -2.43 5.59
C ALA A 146 19.17 -0.96 5.20
N ALA A 147 17.97 -0.41 5.40
CA ALA A 147 17.64 0.98 5.09
C ALA A 147 18.43 2.00 5.94
N ALA A 148 18.79 1.65 7.17
CA ALA A 148 19.55 2.54 8.07
C ALA A 148 21.04 2.65 7.75
N ARG A 149 21.58 1.86 6.80
CA ARG A 149 23.03 1.78 6.48
C ARG A 149 23.44 2.55 5.22
N THR A 150 22.51 3.25 4.56
CA THR A 150 22.75 3.99 3.30
C THR A 150 22.65 5.52 3.45
N SER A 151 22.67 6.02 4.68
CA SER A 151 22.63 7.47 4.98
C SER A 151 24.01 8.00 5.32
#